data_a2c4d0adb82ecec56e000d48fffa8224
#
_entry.id   a2c4d0adb82ecec56e000d48fffa8224
#
_cell.length_a   1.000
_cell.length_b   1.000
_cell.length_c   1.000
_cell.angle_alpha   90.00
_cell.angle_beta   90.00
_cell.angle_gamma   90.00
#
_symmetry.space_group_name_H-M   'P 1'
#
loop_
_entity.id
_entity.type
_entity.pdbx_description
1 polymer ?
#
loop_
_entity_poly.entity_id
_entity_poly.type
_entity_poly.pdbx_seq_one_letter_code
_entity_poly.pdbx_strand_id
1 'polypeptide(L)'
;AEEPFSIFIEFFFKALKKNRFKHPLVLIVSKNLMIKQMKKLKINHKFFLINKNNFDLAKLNNARTYIIDVDFSFKKPFEKITNKSNKYISKCFKIAGSLLKKNECAGLINGPISKRHFLSGNFLGITEYLAYETNTKNNVAMLIYNKELSVCPLTTHLPIKLVSKKINRKSIIEKVNLINDF
;
A
#
# COMPACT_ATOMS: atom_id res chain seq x y z
N ALA A 1 -2.24 -3.13 -1.02
CA ALA A 1 -1.45 -4.26 -1.48
C ALA A 1 -0.38 -4.64 -0.45
N GLU A 2 0.03 -5.90 -0.40
CA GLU A 2 0.93 -6.40 0.61
C GLU A 2 1.67 -7.66 0.16
N GLU A 3 2.74 -7.99 0.86
CA GLU A 3 3.33 -9.32 0.80
C GLU A 3 2.38 -10.33 1.46
N PRO A 4 1.89 -11.36 0.72
CA PRO A 4 0.80 -12.22 1.20
C PRO A 4 1.16 -13.04 2.45
N PHE A 5 2.44 -13.28 2.69
CA PHE A 5 2.92 -13.99 3.88
C PHE A 5 3.50 -13.09 4.96
N SER A 6 3.21 -11.78 4.89
CA SER A 6 3.60 -10.81 5.91
C SER A 6 2.68 -10.87 7.14
N ILE A 7 3.03 -10.11 8.15
CA ILE A 7 2.23 -9.92 9.37
C ILE A 7 1.06 -8.93 9.20
N PHE A 8 0.83 -8.44 7.97
CA PHE A 8 -0.14 -7.37 7.71
C PHE A 8 -1.56 -7.73 8.16
N ILE A 9 -2.03 -8.93 7.85
CA ILE A 9 -3.39 -9.37 8.23
C ILE A 9 -3.58 -9.31 9.75
N GLU A 10 -2.58 -9.69 10.53
CA GLU A 10 -2.64 -9.58 11.98
C GLU A 10 -2.72 -8.11 12.43
N PHE A 11 -1.87 -7.24 11.87
CA PHE A 11 -1.91 -5.80 12.15
C PHE A 11 -3.22 -5.17 11.77
N PHE A 12 -3.74 -5.49 10.59
CA PHE A 12 -4.99 -4.96 10.10
C PHE A 12 -6.14 -5.25 11.06
N PHE A 13 -6.32 -6.50 11.46
CA PHE A 13 -7.39 -6.87 12.38
C PHE A 13 -7.18 -6.35 13.80
N LYS A 14 -5.93 -6.22 14.26
CA LYS A 14 -5.64 -5.54 15.53
C LYS A 14 -5.99 -4.05 15.48
N ALA A 15 -5.70 -3.38 14.36
CA ALA A 15 -6.06 -1.98 14.17
C ALA A 15 -7.58 -1.77 14.14
N LEU A 16 -8.34 -2.65 13.46
CA LEU A 16 -9.81 -2.62 13.46
C LEU A 16 -10.42 -2.78 14.84
N LYS A 17 -9.82 -3.59 15.72
CA LYS A 17 -10.32 -3.75 17.09
C LYS A 17 -10.09 -2.52 17.96
N LYS A 18 -9.02 -1.77 17.70
CA LYS A 18 -8.62 -0.61 18.55
C LYS A 18 -9.17 0.72 18.05
N ASN A 19 -9.50 0.83 16.77
CA ASN A 19 -9.86 2.09 16.14
C ASN A 19 -11.19 2.00 15.40
N ARG A 20 -11.95 3.09 15.41
CA ARG A 20 -13.09 3.30 14.52
C ARG A 20 -12.63 4.17 13.37
N PHE A 21 -12.76 3.66 12.16
CA PHE A 21 -12.42 4.40 10.96
C PHE A 21 -13.63 5.21 10.46
N LYS A 22 -13.41 6.46 10.07
CA LYS A 22 -14.46 7.33 9.53
C LYS A 22 -14.91 6.89 8.13
N HIS A 23 -14.02 6.26 7.39
CA HIS A 23 -14.27 5.84 6.01
C HIS A 23 -14.20 4.32 5.88
N PRO A 24 -14.93 3.73 4.94
CA PRO A 24 -14.88 2.30 4.68
C PRO A 24 -13.48 1.87 4.21
N LEU A 25 -13.05 0.70 4.68
CA LEU A 25 -11.78 0.11 4.29
C LEU A 25 -12.02 -1.03 3.30
N VAL A 26 -11.31 -0.98 2.17
CA VAL A 26 -11.33 -2.00 1.13
C VAL A 26 -9.99 -2.70 1.08
N LEU A 27 -9.97 -3.99 1.38
CA LEU A 27 -8.78 -4.83 1.26
C LEU A 27 -8.67 -5.40 -0.16
N ILE A 28 -7.51 -5.32 -0.75
CA ILE A 28 -7.19 -5.99 -2.01
C ILE A 28 -6.25 -7.15 -1.66
N VAL A 29 -6.82 -8.33 -1.51
CA VAL A 29 -6.13 -9.52 -0.96
C VAL A 29 -6.68 -10.80 -1.57
N SER A 30 -5.96 -11.92 -1.40
CA SER A 30 -6.54 -13.25 -1.66
C SER A 30 -7.49 -13.64 -0.53
N LYS A 31 -8.78 -13.74 -0.84
CA LYS A 31 -9.81 -14.19 0.10
C LYS A 31 -9.45 -15.53 0.73
N ASN A 32 -9.04 -16.49 -0.10
CA ASN A 32 -8.74 -17.83 0.36
C ASN A 32 -7.56 -17.86 1.33
N LEU A 33 -6.48 -17.13 1.02
CA LEU A 33 -5.33 -17.00 1.91
C LEU A 33 -5.72 -16.31 3.21
N MET A 34 -6.43 -15.19 3.12
CA MET A 34 -6.87 -14.43 4.29
C MET A 34 -7.70 -15.27 5.25
N ILE A 35 -8.67 -16.06 4.74
CA ILE A 35 -9.48 -16.97 5.58
C ILE A 35 -8.59 -17.98 6.32
N LYS A 36 -7.61 -18.56 5.62
CA LYS A 36 -6.68 -19.53 6.24
C LYS A 36 -5.77 -18.86 7.31
N GLN A 37 -5.33 -17.64 7.05
CA GLN A 37 -4.55 -16.84 8.00
C GLN A 37 -5.38 -16.46 9.22
N MET A 38 -6.61 -15.97 9.02
CA MET A 38 -7.56 -15.65 10.10
C MET A 38 -7.80 -16.88 10.99
N LYS A 39 -8.03 -18.06 10.38
CA LYS A 39 -8.20 -19.33 11.14
C LYS A 39 -6.95 -19.63 11.98
N LYS A 40 -5.75 -19.52 11.42
CA LYS A 40 -4.49 -19.78 12.11
C LYS A 40 -4.25 -18.80 13.27
N LEU A 41 -4.66 -17.53 13.08
CA LEU A 41 -4.52 -16.45 14.08
C LEU A 41 -5.69 -16.39 15.07
N LYS A 42 -6.67 -17.30 14.96
CA LYS A 42 -7.90 -17.31 15.78
C LYS A 42 -8.69 -15.98 15.70
N ILE A 43 -8.70 -15.36 14.51
CA ILE A 43 -9.44 -14.13 14.23
C ILE A 43 -10.81 -14.51 13.66
N ASN A 44 -11.86 -14.01 14.31
CA ASN A 44 -13.23 -14.09 13.80
C ASN A 44 -13.69 -12.68 13.40
N HIS A 45 -13.84 -12.43 12.08
CA HIS A 45 -14.29 -11.15 11.54
C HIS A 45 -15.07 -11.36 10.27
N LYS A 46 -16.20 -10.66 10.13
CA LYS A 46 -17.04 -10.70 8.92
C LYS A 46 -16.52 -9.71 7.88
N PHE A 47 -16.53 -10.13 6.62
CA PHE A 47 -16.16 -9.28 5.48
C PHE A 47 -17.12 -9.50 4.31
N PHE A 48 -17.16 -8.54 3.41
CA PHE A 48 -18.05 -8.53 2.25
C PHE A 48 -17.20 -8.49 0.97
N LEU A 49 -17.51 -9.39 0.04
CA LEU A 49 -16.87 -9.35 -1.28
C LEU A 49 -17.50 -8.25 -2.13
N ILE A 50 -16.64 -7.52 -2.82
CA ILE A 50 -17.04 -6.55 -3.82
C ILE A 50 -16.33 -6.84 -5.15
N ASN A 51 -17.02 -6.57 -6.24
CA ASN A 51 -16.43 -6.70 -7.57
C ASN A 51 -15.72 -5.40 -7.92
N LYS A 52 -14.44 -5.49 -8.31
CA LYS A 52 -13.60 -4.35 -8.68
C LYS A 52 -14.16 -3.49 -9.83
N ASN A 53 -15.04 -4.07 -10.67
CA ASN A 53 -15.56 -3.39 -11.86
C ASN A 53 -16.94 -2.76 -11.64
N ASN A 54 -17.63 -3.17 -10.58
CA ASN A 54 -19.03 -2.77 -10.37
C ASN A 54 -19.33 -2.68 -8.87
N PHE A 55 -18.78 -1.69 -8.19
CA PHE A 55 -19.20 -1.34 -6.84
C PHE A 55 -19.31 0.19 -6.71
N ASP A 56 -20.30 0.59 -5.92
CA ASP A 56 -20.57 1.99 -5.62
C ASP A 56 -19.99 2.30 -4.23
N LEU A 57 -18.94 3.11 -4.20
CA LEU A 57 -18.29 3.52 -2.95
C LEU A 57 -19.23 4.26 -2.00
N ALA A 58 -20.19 5.01 -2.54
CA ALA A 58 -21.16 5.73 -1.73
C ALA A 58 -22.08 4.81 -0.91
N LYS A 59 -22.22 3.55 -1.34
CA LYS A 59 -22.99 2.52 -0.64
C LYS A 59 -22.18 1.71 0.38
N LEU A 60 -20.88 1.96 0.50
CA LEU A 60 -20.05 1.25 1.46
C LEU A 60 -20.24 1.82 2.86
N ASN A 61 -20.39 0.92 3.82
CA ASN A 61 -20.54 1.28 5.23
C ASN A 61 -19.19 1.21 5.95
N ASN A 62 -18.83 2.25 6.69
CA ASN A 62 -17.57 2.33 7.43
C ASN A 62 -17.43 1.32 8.58
N ALA A 63 -18.53 0.74 9.05
CA ALA A 63 -18.52 -0.33 10.06
C ALA A 63 -18.20 -1.72 9.48
N ARG A 64 -18.07 -1.84 8.15
CA ARG A 64 -17.84 -3.09 7.45
C ARG A 64 -16.46 -3.14 6.79
N THR A 65 -15.92 -4.34 6.69
CA THR A 65 -14.70 -4.60 5.94
C THR A 65 -15.05 -5.21 4.58
N TYR A 66 -14.53 -4.63 3.52
CA TYR A 66 -14.76 -5.07 2.15
C TYR A 66 -13.51 -5.67 1.55
N ILE A 67 -13.68 -6.63 0.65
CA ILE A 67 -12.58 -7.34 0.00
C ILE A 67 -12.78 -7.35 -1.51
N ILE A 68 -11.76 -6.93 -2.23
CA ILE A 68 -11.55 -7.25 -3.65
C ILE A 68 -10.64 -8.47 -3.69
N ASP A 69 -11.18 -9.57 -4.18
CA ASP A 69 -10.45 -10.84 -4.23
C ASP A 69 -9.45 -10.86 -5.39
N VAL A 70 -8.24 -11.29 -5.09
CA VAL A 70 -7.15 -11.50 -6.05
C VAL A 70 -6.58 -12.88 -5.85
N ASP A 71 -6.72 -13.74 -6.85
CA ASP A 71 -6.25 -15.11 -6.78
C ASP A 71 -4.76 -15.19 -6.47
N PHE A 72 -4.44 -16.08 -5.52
CA PHE A 72 -3.09 -16.40 -5.13
C PHE A 72 -2.98 -17.88 -4.71
N SER A 73 -2.06 -18.61 -5.31
CA SER A 73 -1.80 -20.00 -4.99
C SER A 73 -0.82 -20.14 -3.84
N PHE A 74 -1.18 -20.90 -2.82
CA PHE A 74 -0.36 -21.13 -1.63
C PHE A 74 -0.59 -22.55 -1.10
N LYS A 75 0.38 -23.07 -0.35
CA LYS A 75 0.29 -24.39 0.30
C LYS A 75 -0.10 -24.27 1.78
N LYS A 76 0.46 -23.27 2.47
CA LYS A 76 0.22 -22.99 3.88
C LYS A 76 -0.17 -21.53 4.08
N PRO A 77 -0.91 -21.18 5.16
CA PRO A 77 -1.32 -19.79 5.42
C PRO A 77 -0.15 -18.84 5.65
N PHE A 78 0.98 -19.35 6.10
CA PHE A 78 2.24 -18.61 6.25
C PHE A 78 3.37 -19.45 5.67
N GLU A 79 4.03 -18.93 4.65
CA GLU A 79 5.17 -19.54 3.97
C GLU A 79 6.35 -18.56 3.96
N LYS A 80 7.51 -19.06 3.59
CA LYS A 80 8.67 -18.20 3.35
C LYS A 80 8.39 -17.27 2.17
N ILE A 81 8.70 -15.99 2.34
CA ILE A 81 8.58 -14.97 1.29
C ILE A 81 9.54 -15.31 0.15
N THR A 82 9.02 -15.32 -1.07
CA THR A 82 9.77 -15.62 -2.30
C THR A 82 9.24 -14.77 -3.46
N ASN A 83 9.92 -14.82 -4.61
CA ASN A 83 9.48 -14.11 -5.82
C ASN A 83 8.12 -14.61 -6.39
N LYS A 84 7.58 -15.72 -5.88
CA LYS A 84 6.28 -16.25 -6.33
C LYS A 84 5.13 -15.27 -6.07
N SER A 85 5.23 -14.42 -5.05
CA SER A 85 4.24 -13.39 -4.73
C SER A 85 4.28 -12.17 -5.64
N ASN A 86 5.33 -11.97 -6.43
CA ASN A 86 5.52 -10.73 -7.19
C ASN A 86 4.37 -10.41 -8.14
N LYS A 87 3.89 -11.40 -8.91
CA LYS A 87 2.75 -11.22 -9.82
C LYS A 87 1.46 -10.84 -9.08
N TYR A 88 1.23 -11.46 -7.92
CA TYR A 88 0.09 -11.16 -7.07
C TYR A 88 0.17 -9.74 -6.52
N ILE A 89 1.31 -9.34 -5.96
CA ILE A 89 1.54 -8.00 -5.42
C ILE A 89 1.35 -6.93 -6.51
N SER A 90 1.96 -7.12 -7.69
CA SER A 90 1.75 -6.22 -8.85
C SER A 90 0.28 -6.10 -9.24
N LYS A 91 -0.46 -7.23 -9.27
CA LYS A 91 -1.90 -7.21 -9.59
C LYS A 91 -2.70 -6.42 -8.55
N CYS A 92 -2.39 -6.57 -7.26
CA CYS A 92 -3.01 -5.79 -6.20
C CYS A 92 -2.73 -4.29 -6.34
N PHE A 93 -1.49 -3.90 -6.65
CA PHE A 93 -1.16 -2.48 -6.88
C PHE A 93 -1.85 -1.90 -8.13
N LYS A 94 -1.95 -2.66 -9.22
CA LYS A 94 -2.66 -2.23 -10.43
C LYS A 94 -4.15 -1.99 -10.16
N ILE A 95 -4.79 -2.86 -9.37
CA ILE A 95 -6.19 -2.66 -8.96
C ILE A 95 -6.30 -1.40 -8.10
N ALA A 96 -5.46 -1.25 -7.08
CA ALA A 96 -5.45 -0.06 -6.23
C ALA A 96 -5.24 1.22 -7.04
N GLY A 97 -4.25 1.24 -7.94
CA GLY A 97 -3.98 2.36 -8.83
C GLY A 97 -5.15 2.72 -9.76
N SER A 98 -5.89 1.71 -10.23
CA SER A 98 -7.08 1.96 -11.06
C SER A 98 -8.21 2.64 -10.27
N LEU A 99 -8.41 2.25 -9.01
CA LEU A 99 -9.42 2.87 -8.13
C LEU A 99 -9.03 4.32 -7.77
N LEU A 100 -7.75 4.57 -7.50
CA LEU A 100 -7.25 5.92 -7.24
C LEU A 100 -7.42 6.84 -8.46
N LYS A 101 -7.07 6.37 -9.67
CA LYS A 101 -7.23 7.15 -10.91
C LYS A 101 -8.67 7.54 -11.22
N LYS A 102 -9.63 6.75 -10.76
CA LYS A 102 -11.07 7.05 -10.90
C LYS A 102 -11.62 7.93 -9.78
N ASN A 103 -10.78 8.40 -8.86
CA ASN A 103 -11.18 9.10 -7.63
C ASN A 103 -12.18 8.31 -6.76
N GLU A 104 -12.14 6.98 -6.88
CA GLU A 104 -12.99 6.08 -6.08
C GLU A 104 -12.44 5.84 -4.67
N CYS A 105 -11.20 6.24 -4.38
CA CYS A 105 -10.55 6.10 -3.09
C CYS A 105 -9.72 7.33 -2.75
N ALA A 106 -9.72 7.72 -1.48
CA ALA A 106 -8.94 8.84 -0.98
C ALA A 106 -7.44 8.55 -0.89
N GLY A 107 -7.06 7.28 -0.84
CA GLY A 107 -5.66 6.88 -0.73
C GLY A 107 -5.45 5.37 -0.69
N LEU A 108 -4.19 4.97 -0.77
CA LEU A 108 -3.74 3.60 -0.66
C LEU A 108 -2.87 3.42 0.57
N ILE A 109 -3.25 2.44 1.40
CA ILE A 109 -2.41 1.95 2.49
C ILE A 109 -1.79 0.62 2.03
N ASN A 110 -0.47 0.55 1.97
CA ASN A 110 0.22 -0.69 1.69
C ASN A 110 0.82 -1.29 2.97
N GLY A 111 0.77 -2.61 3.06
CA GLY A 111 1.45 -3.37 4.11
C GLY A 111 2.94 -3.57 3.83
N PRO A 112 3.65 -4.29 4.70
CA PRO A 112 5.04 -4.64 4.48
C PRO A 112 5.23 -5.38 3.16
N ILE A 113 6.27 -5.01 2.42
CA ILE A 113 6.67 -5.61 1.14
C ILE A 113 8.15 -5.96 1.18
N SER A 114 8.48 -7.16 0.75
CA SER A 114 9.87 -7.59 0.68
C SER A 114 10.62 -6.87 -0.44
N LYS A 115 11.45 -5.89 -0.10
CA LYS A 115 12.29 -5.18 -1.08
C LYS A 115 13.17 -6.15 -1.88
N ARG A 116 13.76 -7.14 -1.21
CA ARG A 116 14.62 -8.14 -1.84
C ARG A 116 13.92 -8.95 -2.93
N HIS A 117 12.68 -9.35 -2.68
CA HIS A 117 11.95 -10.24 -3.59
C HIS A 117 11.09 -9.48 -4.58
N PHE A 118 10.34 -8.49 -4.15
CA PHE A 118 9.41 -7.77 -5.03
C PHE A 118 10.09 -6.69 -5.87
N LEU A 119 10.93 -5.85 -5.27
CA LEU A 119 11.58 -4.77 -6.00
C LEU A 119 12.81 -5.25 -6.78
N SER A 120 13.43 -6.37 -6.37
CA SER A 120 14.51 -7.07 -7.09
C SER A 120 15.65 -6.15 -7.57
N GLY A 121 15.94 -5.08 -6.82
CA GLY A 121 16.96 -4.08 -7.18
C GLY A 121 16.54 -3.05 -8.25
N ASN A 122 15.38 -3.21 -8.89
CA ASN A 122 14.89 -2.26 -9.90
C ASN A 122 14.41 -0.94 -9.32
N PHE A 123 13.96 -0.96 -8.06
CA PHE A 123 13.49 0.21 -7.34
C PHE A 123 14.11 0.26 -5.95
N LEU A 124 14.45 1.46 -5.49
CA LEU A 124 15.03 1.67 -4.16
C LEU A 124 14.00 1.51 -3.04
N GLY A 125 12.75 1.78 -3.33
CA GLY A 125 11.63 1.63 -2.41
C GLY A 125 10.27 1.54 -3.11
N ILE A 126 9.22 1.38 -2.31
CA ILE A 126 7.83 1.35 -2.81
C ILE A 126 7.42 2.69 -3.39
N THR A 127 7.92 3.79 -2.88
CA THR A 127 7.65 5.15 -3.38
C THR A 127 8.04 5.26 -4.86
N GLU A 128 9.26 4.84 -5.20
CA GLU A 128 9.78 4.85 -6.57
C GLU A 128 9.03 3.87 -7.47
N TYR A 129 8.66 2.71 -6.95
CA TYR A 129 7.83 1.74 -7.67
C TYR A 129 6.45 2.32 -8.00
N LEU A 130 5.77 2.92 -7.02
CA LEU A 130 4.46 3.55 -7.23
C LEU A 130 4.55 4.74 -8.19
N ALA A 131 5.58 5.56 -8.08
CA ALA A 131 5.83 6.66 -9.02
C ALA A 131 5.98 6.17 -10.47
N TYR A 132 6.65 5.04 -10.66
CA TYR A 132 6.76 4.38 -11.97
C TYR A 132 5.41 3.86 -12.46
N GLU A 133 4.69 3.10 -11.65
CA GLU A 133 3.38 2.51 -12.01
C GLU A 133 2.30 3.58 -12.30
N THR A 134 2.37 4.73 -11.64
CA THR A 134 1.44 5.85 -11.85
C THR A 134 1.89 6.85 -12.91
N ASN A 135 3.09 6.67 -13.46
CA ASN A 135 3.73 7.59 -14.42
C ASN A 135 3.91 9.02 -13.88
N THR A 136 4.06 9.17 -12.56
CA THR A 136 4.29 10.47 -11.91
C THR A 136 5.78 10.85 -11.84
N LYS A 137 6.67 9.89 -12.11
CA LYS A 137 8.14 10.04 -12.18
C LYS A 137 8.72 10.91 -11.06
N ASN A 138 9.05 12.17 -11.37
CA ASN A 138 9.71 13.09 -10.44
C ASN A 138 8.72 13.87 -9.54
N ASN A 139 7.42 13.79 -9.82
CA ASN A 139 6.37 14.49 -9.06
C ASN A 139 5.92 13.65 -7.86
N VAL A 140 6.87 13.31 -6.99
CA VAL A 140 6.67 12.47 -5.80
C VAL A 140 7.42 13.06 -4.63
N ALA A 141 6.78 13.11 -3.47
CA ALA A 141 7.39 13.47 -2.21
C ALA A 141 7.08 12.42 -1.14
N MET A 142 8.04 12.14 -0.27
CA MET A 142 7.81 11.41 0.97
C MET A 142 7.52 12.42 2.06
N LEU A 143 6.37 12.32 2.71
CA LEU A 143 6.04 13.12 3.88
C LEU A 143 5.98 12.23 5.11
N ILE A 144 6.86 12.46 6.07
CA ILE A 144 6.80 11.84 7.39
C ILE A 144 5.94 12.77 8.25
N TYR A 145 4.69 12.39 8.42
CA TYR A 145 3.68 13.24 9.03
C TYR A 145 3.52 13.02 10.52
N ASN A 146 3.50 14.12 11.26
CA ASN A 146 3.03 14.21 12.64
C ASN A 146 2.27 15.54 12.79
N LYS A 147 1.33 15.60 13.75
CA LYS A 147 0.53 16.82 13.99
C LYS A 147 1.38 18.04 14.37
N GLU A 148 2.47 17.81 15.11
CA GLU A 148 3.35 18.87 15.62
C GLU A 148 4.47 19.21 14.63
N LEU A 149 4.99 18.20 13.92
CA LEU A 149 6.11 18.39 12.98
C LEU A 149 6.02 17.36 11.85
N SER A 150 6.00 17.86 10.63
CA SER A 150 6.10 17.02 9.43
C SER A 150 7.42 17.26 8.72
N VAL A 151 8.05 16.17 8.23
CA VAL A 151 9.35 16.24 7.57
C VAL A 151 9.27 15.63 6.18
N CYS A 152 9.76 16.36 5.18
CA CYS A 152 9.92 15.89 3.82
C CYS A 152 11.40 15.80 3.46
N PRO A 153 11.99 14.61 3.34
CA PRO A 153 13.37 14.49 2.89
C PRO A 153 13.48 14.89 1.42
N LEU A 154 14.42 15.81 1.12
CA LEU A 154 14.68 16.24 -0.24
C LEU A 154 15.34 15.14 -1.08
N THR A 155 16.18 14.31 -0.44
CA THR A 155 16.86 13.17 -1.06
C THR A 155 16.56 11.90 -0.27
N THR A 156 16.37 10.77 -0.98
CA THR A 156 16.14 9.44 -0.41
C THR A 156 17.11 8.44 -1.00
N HIS A 157 17.56 7.50 -0.18
CA HIS A 157 18.37 6.35 -0.63
C HIS A 157 19.67 6.69 -1.38
N LEU A 158 20.27 7.85 -1.13
CA LEU A 158 21.56 8.24 -1.72
C LEU A 158 22.71 8.01 -0.74
N PRO A 159 23.88 7.59 -1.22
CA PRO A 159 25.11 7.67 -0.45
C PRO A 159 25.37 9.11 -0.02
N ILE A 160 25.77 9.32 1.26
CA ILE A 160 25.90 10.67 1.84
C ILE A 160 26.81 11.59 1.03
N LYS A 161 27.86 11.04 0.42
CA LYS A 161 28.78 11.79 -0.46
C LYS A 161 28.13 12.39 -1.71
N LEU A 162 26.92 11.93 -2.08
CA LEU A 162 26.19 12.43 -3.25
C LEU A 162 25.05 13.39 -2.88
N VAL A 163 24.72 13.51 -1.58
CA VAL A 163 23.58 14.31 -1.12
C VAL A 163 23.78 15.78 -1.48
N SER A 164 24.95 16.35 -1.19
CA SER A 164 25.24 17.77 -1.47
C SER A 164 25.07 18.14 -2.95
N LYS A 165 25.41 17.22 -3.86
CA LYS A 165 25.27 17.43 -5.32
C LYS A 165 23.82 17.43 -5.80
N LYS A 166 22.89 16.92 -5.00
CA LYS A 166 21.45 16.86 -5.34
C LYS A 166 20.62 17.95 -4.67
N ILE A 167 21.20 18.67 -3.71
CA ILE A 167 20.53 19.80 -3.06
C ILE A 167 20.75 21.04 -3.92
N ASN A 168 19.68 21.59 -4.46
CA ASN A 168 19.69 22.82 -5.23
C ASN A 168 18.34 23.55 -5.06
N ARG A 169 18.31 24.85 -5.40
CA ARG A 169 17.12 25.70 -5.26
C ARG A 169 15.90 25.12 -5.98
N LYS A 170 16.07 24.59 -7.19
CA LYS A 170 14.98 24.04 -8.00
C LYS A 170 14.34 22.84 -7.30
N SER A 171 15.12 21.88 -6.84
CA SER A 171 14.61 20.67 -6.17
C SER A 171 13.90 20.98 -4.85
N ILE A 172 14.33 22.03 -4.13
CA ILE A 172 13.65 22.50 -2.90
C ILE A 172 12.29 23.06 -3.26
N ILE A 173 12.22 24.00 -4.22
CA ILE A 173 10.98 24.66 -4.64
C ILE A 173 9.96 23.61 -5.15
N GLU A 174 10.40 22.68 -6.00
CA GLU A 174 9.53 21.62 -6.51
C GLU A 174 8.91 20.78 -5.39
N LYS A 175 9.68 20.43 -4.35
CA LYS A 175 9.16 19.66 -3.20
C LYS A 175 8.22 20.48 -2.33
N VAL A 176 8.53 21.77 -2.10
CA VAL A 176 7.67 22.67 -1.34
C VAL A 176 6.33 22.85 -2.04
N ASN A 177 6.32 23.13 -3.35
CA ASN A 177 5.10 23.30 -4.12
C ASN A 177 4.27 22.00 -4.09
N LEU A 178 4.88 20.84 -4.31
CA LEU A 178 4.18 19.57 -4.30
C LEU A 178 3.49 19.27 -2.95
N ILE A 179 4.09 19.69 -1.84
CA ILE A 179 3.48 19.49 -0.52
C ILE A 179 2.39 20.53 -0.25
N ASN A 180 2.58 21.75 -0.74
CA ASN A 180 1.60 22.84 -0.57
C ASN A 180 0.32 22.58 -1.38
N ASP A 181 0.45 21.95 -2.55
CA ASP A 181 -0.68 21.65 -3.44
C ASP A 181 -1.47 20.38 -3.01
N PHE A 182 -0.95 19.61 -2.03
CA PHE A 182 -1.58 18.42 -1.48
C PHE A 182 -2.51 18.73 -0.30
#